data_3f0a807d25f336d05dbe260bda89a4a8
#
_entry.id   3f0a807d25f336d05dbe260bda89a4a8
#
_cell.length_a   1.000
_cell.length_b   1.000
_cell.length_c   1.000
_cell.angle_alpha   90.00
_cell.angle_beta   90.00
_cell.angle_gamma   90.00
#
_symmetry.space_group_name_H-M   'P 1'
#
loop_
_entity.id
_entity.type
_entity.pdbx_description
1 polymer ?
#
loop_
_entity_poly.entity_id
_entity_poly.type
_entity_poly.pdbx_seq_one_letter_code
_entity_poly.pdbx_strand_id
1 'polypeptide(L)'
;VAMFLVSGISKTMAQNPELRGIWQMCFYMSSDPTLPGELKPSNSFKILTDDGKFINMTMIPNKGAIIIGSGTYKKTAPNAFTEHVERNLHLPQLVGMDNVLEYEMKGGDVMMVKFFVLQDADGNEINSWYYETWKKVKMPAAYPKDLVR
;
A
#
# COMPACT_ATOMS: atom_id res chain seq x y z
N VAL A 1 -23.27 20.85 45.17
CA VAL A 1 -23.45 19.84 44.09
C VAL A 1 -22.20 19.89 43.22
N ALA A 2 -21.31 18.91 43.37
CA ALA A 2 -20.09 18.79 42.58
C ALA A 2 -20.41 18.04 41.30
N MET A 3 -20.24 18.70 40.17
CA MET A 3 -20.43 18.15 38.83
C MET A 3 -19.09 17.54 38.36
N PHE A 4 -18.98 16.21 38.40
CA PHE A 4 -17.82 15.49 37.82
C PHE A 4 -17.93 15.47 36.30
N LEU A 5 -17.09 16.23 35.62
CA LEU A 5 -16.83 16.09 34.19
C LEU A 5 -15.97 14.84 33.98
N VAL A 6 -16.59 13.76 33.53
CA VAL A 6 -15.86 12.59 33.00
C VAL A 6 -15.39 12.96 31.61
N SER A 7 -14.14 13.37 31.50
CA SER A 7 -13.46 13.49 30.21
C SER A 7 -13.21 12.06 29.68
N GLY A 8 -14.08 11.63 28.78
CA GLY A 8 -13.88 10.38 28.03
C GLY A 8 -12.64 10.51 27.16
N ILE A 9 -11.55 9.84 27.54
CA ILE A 9 -10.40 9.63 26.67
C ILE A 9 -10.87 8.65 25.58
N SER A 10 -11.26 9.20 24.43
CA SER A 10 -11.43 8.40 23.22
C SER A 10 -10.06 7.83 22.86
N LYS A 11 -9.81 6.57 23.21
CA LYS A 11 -8.74 5.80 22.59
C LYS A 11 -9.08 5.75 21.10
N THR A 12 -8.41 6.55 20.29
CA THR A 12 -8.38 6.36 18.84
C THR A 12 -7.79 4.97 18.60
N MET A 13 -8.66 4.01 18.37
CA MET A 13 -8.24 2.67 17.92
C MET A 13 -7.47 2.86 16.63
N ALA A 14 -6.23 2.38 16.58
CA ALA A 14 -5.44 2.40 15.36
C ALA A 14 -6.26 1.83 14.21
N GLN A 15 -6.52 2.64 13.17
CA GLN A 15 -7.33 2.22 12.04
C GLN A 15 -6.58 1.12 11.29
N ASN A 16 -7.20 -0.06 11.21
CA ASN A 16 -6.76 -1.17 10.36
C ASN A 16 -5.36 -1.74 10.66
N PRO A 17 -5.14 -2.40 11.81
CA PRO A 17 -3.83 -2.91 12.20
C PRO A 17 -3.21 -3.89 11.19
N GLU A 18 -4.02 -4.59 10.38
CA GLU A 18 -3.52 -5.47 9.33
C GLU A 18 -2.93 -4.72 8.12
N LEU A 19 -3.46 -3.54 7.80
CA LEU A 19 -3.02 -2.75 6.65
C LEU A 19 -1.82 -1.87 6.96
N ARG A 20 -1.73 -1.34 8.19
CA ARG A 20 -0.65 -0.42 8.57
C ARG A 20 0.72 -1.05 8.41
N GLY A 21 1.70 -0.26 8.02
CA GLY A 21 3.09 -0.67 7.90
C GLY A 21 3.73 -0.26 6.60
N ILE A 22 4.89 -0.82 6.35
CA ILE A 22 5.65 -0.64 5.12
C ILE A 22 5.48 -1.90 4.28
N TRP A 23 5.10 -1.72 3.04
CA TRP A 23 4.87 -2.77 2.08
C TRP A 23 5.80 -2.58 0.89
N GLN A 24 6.48 -3.64 0.47
CA GLN A 24 7.31 -3.64 -0.73
C GLN A 24 6.57 -4.35 -1.86
N MET A 25 6.45 -3.69 -3.00
CA MET A 25 5.87 -4.31 -4.19
C MET A 25 6.72 -5.50 -4.63
N CYS A 26 6.07 -6.56 -5.03
CA CYS A 26 6.71 -7.79 -5.50
C CYS A 26 6.07 -8.25 -6.80
N PHE A 27 6.83 -9.02 -7.56
CA PHE A 27 6.36 -9.71 -8.76
C PHE A 27 6.50 -11.22 -8.56
N TYR A 28 5.54 -11.98 -9.08
CA TYR A 28 5.70 -13.41 -9.24
C TYR A 28 6.52 -13.68 -10.50
N MET A 29 7.67 -14.32 -10.34
CA MET A 29 8.52 -14.73 -11.44
C MET A 29 8.70 -16.24 -11.39
N SER A 30 8.43 -16.89 -12.51
CA SER A 30 8.76 -18.31 -12.73
C SER A 30 9.48 -18.44 -14.05
N SER A 31 10.53 -19.24 -14.07
CA SER A 31 11.25 -19.61 -15.30
C SER A 31 10.51 -20.67 -16.10
N ASP A 32 9.54 -21.32 -15.49
CA ASP A 32 8.74 -22.41 -16.08
C ASP A 32 7.27 -22.21 -15.66
N PRO A 33 6.32 -22.11 -16.62
CA PRO A 33 4.92 -21.92 -16.31
C PRO A 33 4.27 -23.04 -15.51
N THR A 34 4.92 -24.22 -15.42
CA THR A 34 4.45 -25.35 -14.62
C THR A 34 4.91 -25.32 -13.16
N LEU A 35 5.86 -24.42 -12.82
CA LEU A 35 6.39 -24.28 -11.48
C LEU A 35 5.76 -23.07 -10.75
N PRO A 36 5.56 -23.14 -9.42
CA PRO A 36 5.17 -22.00 -8.64
C PRO A 36 6.17 -20.85 -8.80
N GLY A 37 5.65 -19.64 -9.00
CA GLY A 37 6.50 -18.45 -9.09
C GLY A 37 7.09 -18.08 -7.71
N GLU A 38 8.27 -17.49 -7.72
CA GLU A 38 8.85 -16.84 -6.55
C GLU A 38 8.46 -15.36 -6.49
N LEU A 39 8.22 -14.87 -5.28
CA LEU A 39 8.07 -13.45 -5.04
C LEU A 39 9.44 -12.75 -5.16
N LYS A 40 9.59 -11.92 -6.17
CA LYS A 40 10.78 -11.07 -6.35
C LYS A 40 10.45 -9.65 -5.93
N PRO A 41 11.17 -9.06 -4.97
CA PRO A 41 10.95 -7.69 -4.55
C PRO A 41 11.32 -6.69 -5.64
N SER A 42 10.52 -5.64 -5.76
CA SER A 42 10.81 -4.48 -6.59
C SER A 42 11.44 -3.34 -5.78
N ASN A 43 11.66 -2.23 -6.43
CA ASN A 43 12.15 -1.00 -5.84
C ASN A 43 11.03 -0.05 -5.34
N SER A 44 9.79 -0.49 -5.31
CA SER A 44 8.64 0.33 -4.95
C SER A 44 8.04 -0.08 -3.60
N PHE A 45 7.64 0.94 -2.83
CA PHE A 45 7.12 0.76 -1.47
C PHE A 45 5.82 1.54 -1.29
N LYS A 46 4.93 0.99 -0.49
CA LYS A 46 3.71 1.62 0.01
C LYS A 46 3.79 1.68 1.53
N ILE A 47 3.61 2.87 2.08
CA ILE A 47 3.56 3.09 3.53
C ILE A 47 2.13 3.43 3.89
N LEU A 48 1.53 2.67 4.79
CA LEU A 48 0.20 2.90 5.34
C LEU A 48 0.36 3.24 6.83
N THR A 49 0.03 4.47 7.19
CA THR A 49 0.24 4.98 8.55
C THR A 49 -0.96 4.73 9.46
N ASP A 50 -0.74 4.80 10.78
CA ASP A 50 -1.80 4.63 11.78
C ASP A 50 -2.85 5.74 11.72
N ASP A 51 -2.47 6.94 11.30
CA ASP A 51 -3.35 8.11 11.18
C ASP A 51 -4.07 8.20 9.82
N GLY A 52 -4.04 7.11 9.04
CA GLY A 52 -4.81 6.99 7.81
C GLY A 52 -4.20 7.71 6.60
N LYS A 53 -2.87 7.83 6.53
CA LYS A 53 -2.17 8.36 5.36
C LYS A 53 -1.51 7.24 4.58
N PHE A 54 -1.44 7.38 3.26
CA PHE A 54 -0.62 6.53 2.42
C PHE A 54 0.46 7.34 1.71
N ILE A 55 1.62 6.70 1.52
CA ILE A 55 2.74 7.22 0.75
C ILE A 55 3.24 6.10 -0.15
N ASN A 56 3.26 6.34 -1.44
CA ASN A 56 3.92 5.46 -2.40
C ASN A 56 5.27 6.08 -2.78
N MET A 57 6.31 5.28 -2.73
CA MET A 57 7.67 5.71 -3.06
C MET A 57 8.38 4.66 -3.90
N THR A 58 9.39 5.09 -4.65
CA THR A 58 10.26 4.19 -5.41
C THR A 58 11.72 4.59 -5.23
N MET A 59 12.60 3.59 -5.28
CA MET A 59 14.05 3.78 -5.28
C MET A 59 14.54 3.90 -6.72
N ILE A 60 15.19 5.00 -7.05
CA ILE A 60 15.80 5.17 -8.37
C ILE A 60 17.29 4.87 -8.25
N PRO A 61 17.84 3.96 -9.05
CA PRO A 61 19.27 3.67 -9.04
C PRO A 61 20.12 4.93 -9.16
N ASN A 62 21.11 5.09 -8.27
CA ASN A 62 22.02 6.23 -8.18
C ASN A 62 21.39 7.61 -7.87
N LYS A 63 20.08 7.67 -7.62
CA LYS A 63 19.36 8.92 -7.29
C LYS A 63 18.65 8.89 -5.93
N GLY A 64 18.42 7.69 -5.38
CA GLY A 64 17.73 7.52 -4.10
C GLY A 64 16.22 7.38 -4.22
N ALA A 65 15.52 7.59 -3.12
CA ALA A 65 14.07 7.43 -3.04
C ALA A 65 13.33 8.69 -3.45
N ILE A 66 12.23 8.53 -4.19
CA ILE A 66 11.28 9.59 -4.49
C ILE A 66 9.86 9.17 -4.10
N ILE A 67 9.04 10.12 -3.69
CA ILE A 67 7.61 9.91 -3.48
C ILE A 67 6.90 10.02 -4.83
N ILE A 68 6.12 9.00 -5.19
CA ILE A 68 5.39 8.91 -6.45
C ILE A 68 3.88 9.05 -6.28
N GLY A 69 3.38 8.97 -5.04
CA GLY A 69 1.97 9.15 -4.73
C GLY A 69 1.75 9.33 -3.24
N SER A 70 0.69 10.04 -2.88
CA SER A 70 0.29 10.22 -1.48
C SER A 70 -1.18 10.62 -1.36
N GLY A 71 -1.71 10.48 -0.16
CA GLY A 71 -3.05 10.86 0.21
C GLY A 71 -3.47 10.23 1.53
N THR A 72 -4.77 10.07 1.70
CA THR A 72 -5.35 9.41 2.86
C THR A 72 -5.98 8.08 2.49
N TYR A 73 -6.09 7.17 3.44
CA TYR A 73 -6.77 5.89 3.24
C TYR A 73 -7.66 5.54 4.42
N LYS A 74 -8.67 4.76 4.15
CA LYS A 74 -9.53 4.15 5.18
C LYS A 74 -10.04 2.79 4.71
N LYS A 75 -10.21 1.86 5.64
CA LYS A 75 -10.90 0.60 5.36
C LYS A 75 -12.38 0.87 5.12
N THR A 76 -12.90 0.44 3.99
CA THR A 76 -14.28 0.69 3.56
C THR A 76 -15.13 -0.58 3.47
N ALA A 77 -14.49 -1.74 3.47
CA ALA A 77 -15.14 -3.05 3.53
C ALA A 77 -14.18 -4.09 4.18
N PRO A 78 -14.63 -5.29 4.55
CA PRO A 78 -13.75 -6.33 5.12
C PRO A 78 -12.54 -6.67 4.26
N ASN A 79 -12.66 -6.54 2.95
CA ASN A 79 -11.64 -6.84 1.94
C ASN A 79 -11.32 -5.67 1.03
N ALA A 80 -11.63 -4.43 1.45
CA ALA A 80 -11.33 -3.24 0.66
C ALA A 80 -10.94 -2.06 1.54
N PHE A 81 -10.03 -1.25 1.01
CA PHE A 81 -9.75 0.08 1.53
C PHE A 81 -9.79 1.09 0.38
N THR A 82 -10.10 2.32 0.72
CA THR A 82 -10.21 3.41 -0.26
C THR A 82 -9.10 4.42 -0.01
N GLU A 83 -8.34 4.72 -1.05
CA GLU A 83 -7.35 5.80 -1.07
C GLU A 83 -7.98 7.04 -1.68
N HIS A 84 -8.01 8.15 -0.93
CA HIS A 84 -8.23 9.47 -1.51
C HIS A 84 -6.91 10.02 -1.99
N VAL A 85 -6.76 10.13 -3.31
CA VAL A 85 -5.47 10.43 -3.94
C VAL A 85 -5.26 11.93 -4.02
N GLU A 86 -4.25 12.43 -3.31
CA GLU A 86 -3.87 13.84 -3.35
C GLU A 86 -2.78 14.10 -4.40
N ARG A 87 -1.88 13.14 -4.58
CA ARG A 87 -0.80 13.19 -5.58
C ARG A 87 -0.53 11.80 -6.15
N ASN A 88 -0.31 11.72 -7.46
CA ASN A 88 0.10 10.51 -8.14
C ASN A 88 0.84 10.84 -9.44
N LEU A 89 2.08 10.37 -9.59
CA LEU A 89 2.90 10.62 -10.77
C LEU A 89 2.66 9.58 -11.87
N HIS A 90 2.29 8.34 -11.50
CA HIS A 90 2.03 7.28 -12.49
C HIS A 90 0.62 7.34 -13.08
N LEU A 91 -0.35 7.68 -12.24
CA LEU A 91 -1.77 7.73 -12.60
C LEU A 91 -2.33 9.11 -12.20
N PRO A 92 -1.89 10.20 -12.85
CA PRO A 92 -2.28 11.56 -12.48
C PRO A 92 -3.79 11.79 -12.61
N GLN A 93 -4.49 11.00 -13.42
CA GLN A 93 -5.95 11.03 -13.54
C GLN A 93 -6.68 10.62 -12.25
N LEU A 94 -6.02 9.97 -11.31
CA LEU A 94 -6.60 9.61 -10.01
C LEU A 94 -6.56 10.76 -8.99
N VAL A 95 -5.81 11.84 -9.25
CA VAL A 95 -5.68 12.96 -8.31
C VAL A 95 -7.03 13.60 -8.05
N GLY A 96 -7.37 13.75 -6.76
CA GLY A 96 -8.66 14.24 -6.29
C GLY A 96 -9.78 13.20 -6.27
N MET A 97 -9.49 11.95 -6.65
CA MET A 97 -10.47 10.86 -6.68
C MET A 97 -10.27 9.87 -5.53
N ASP A 98 -11.33 9.14 -5.25
CA ASP A 98 -11.32 7.98 -4.36
C ASP A 98 -11.06 6.73 -5.20
N ASN A 99 -9.94 6.08 -4.91
CA ASN A 99 -9.56 4.82 -5.54
C ASN A 99 -9.85 3.66 -4.58
N VAL A 100 -10.76 2.78 -4.95
CA VAL A 100 -11.10 1.59 -4.14
C VAL A 100 -10.15 0.45 -4.49
N LEU A 101 -9.44 -0.06 -3.47
CA LEU A 101 -8.54 -1.19 -3.59
C LEU A 101 -9.15 -2.39 -2.88
N GLU A 102 -9.51 -3.41 -3.64
CA GLU A 102 -9.87 -4.70 -3.07
C GLU A 102 -8.59 -5.48 -2.75
N TYR A 103 -8.55 -6.15 -1.59
CA TYR A 103 -7.35 -6.87 -1.19
C TYR A 103 -7.64 -8.23 -0.56
N GLU A 104 -6.67 -9.11 -0.67
CA GLU A 104 -6.63 -10.40 0.00
C GLU A 104 -5.29 -10.57 0.72
N MET A 105 -5.33 -10.94 1.99
CA MET A 105 -4.14 -11.26 2.77
C MET A 105 -3.78 -12.73 2.63
N LYS A 106 -2.53 -13.01 2.30
CA LYS A 106 -1.93 -14.35 2.29
C LYS A 106 -0.91 -14.46 3.43
N GLY A 107 -1.16 -15.38 4.37
CA GLY A 107 -0.24 -15.62 5.49
C GLY A 107 0.05 -14.41 6.40
N GLY A 108 -0.75 -13.36 6.33
CA GLY A 108 -0.63 -12.15 7.15
C GLY A 108 0.48 -11.17 6.76
N ASP A 109 1.31 -11.49 5.77
CA ASP A 109 2.43 -10.66 5.33
C ASP A 109 2.53 -10.41 3.83
N VAL A 110 1.64 -11.01 3.04
CA VAL A 110 1.47 -10.73 1.62
C VAL A 110 0.07 -10.20 1.38
N MET A 111 -0.03 -9.06 0.74
CA MET A 111 -1.28 -8.42 0.36
C MET A 111 -1.39 -8.39 -1.17
N MET A 112 -2.38 -9.08 -1.70
CA MET A 112 -2.72 -9.04 -3.11
C MET A 112 -3.82 -8.02 -3.31
N VAL A 113 -3.59 -7.03 -4.14
CA VAL A 113 -4.47 -5.88 -4.36
C VAL A 113 -4.91 -5.83 -5.80
N LYS A 114 -6.16 -5.44 -6.03
CA LYS A 114 -6.66 -5.05 -7.35
C LYS A 114 -7.49 -3.77 -7.26
N PHE A 115 -7.41 -2.96 -8.30
CA PHE A 115 -8.23 -1.76 -8.46
C PHE A 115 -8.55 -1.53 -9.93
N PHE A 116 -9.68 -0.87 -10.19
CA PHE A 116 -10.17 -0.64 -11.54
C PHE A 116 -9.79 0.76 -12.01
N VAL A 117 -9.25 0.86 -13.22
CA VAL A 117 -8.88 2.14 -13.85
C VAL A 117 -9.75 2.35 -15.07
N LEU A 118 -10.56 3.42 -15.03
CA LEU A 118 -11.48 3.79 -16.10
C LEU A 118 -10.76 4.43 -17.28
N GLN A 119 -9.85 5.38 -17.02
CA GLN A 119 -9.25 6.23 -18.04
C GLN A 119 -7.76 6.44 -17.77
N ASP A 120 -7.00 6.72 -18.83
CA ASP A 120 -5.63 7.20 -18.75
C ASP A 120 -5.59 8.72 -18.45
N ALA A 121 -4.36 9.28 -18.42
CA ALA A 121 -4.16 10.71 -18.14
C ALA A 121 -4.73 11.64 -19.25
N ASP A 122 -4.90 11.13 -20.45
CA ASP A 122 -5.42 11.86 -21.61
C ASP A 122 -6.93 11.71 -21.78
N GLY A 123 -7.60 10.94 -20.89
CA GLY A 123 -9.03 10.68 -20.91
C GLY A 123 -9.45 9.52 -21.80
N ASN A 124 -8.51 8.75 -22.36
CA ASN A 124 -8.83 7.56 -23.12
C ASN A 124 -9.30 6.44 -22.20
N GLU A 125 -10.32 5.69 -22.63
CA GLU A 125 -10.84 4.58 -21.86
C GLU A 125 -9.81 3.44 -21.74
N ILE A 126 -9.52 3.04 -20.50
CA ILE A 126 -8.72 1.85 -20.17
C ILE A 126 -9.64 0.69 -19.79
N ASN A 127 -10.61 0.94 -18.90
CA ASN A 127 -11.59 -0.05 -18.40
C ASN A 127 -10.93 -1.37 -17.98
N SER A 128 -9.87 -1.30 -17.19
CA SER A 128 -9.06 -2.46 -16.83
C SER A 128 -8.80 -2.57 -15.34
N TRP A 129 -8.72 -3.81 -14.86
CA TRP A 129 -8.25 -4.13 -13.53
C TRP A 129 -6.72 -4.12 -13.49
N TYR A 130 -6.16 -3.43 -12.50
CA TYR A 130 -4.74 -3.47 -12.17
C TYR A 130 -4.55 -4.37 -10.94
N TYR A 131 -3.47 -5.14 -10.95
CA TYR A 131 -3.13 -6.11 -9.92
C TYR A 131 -1.75 -5.80 -9.37
N GLU A 132 -1.65 -5.81 -8.05
CA GLU A 132 -0.39 -5.57 -7.34
C GLU A 132 -0.23 -6.60 -6.23
N THR A 133 1.00 -7.01 -5.98
CA THR A 133 1.36 -7.88 -4.85
C THR A 133 2.35 -7.15 -3.97
N TRP A 134 2.03 -7.06 -2.69
CA TRP A 134 2.78 -6.34 -1.69
C TRP A 134 3.20 -7.27 -0.57
N LYS A 135 4.49 -7.27 -0.21
CA LYS A 135 5.02 -8.01 0.94
C LYS A 135 5.34 -7.05 2.06
N LYS A 136 4.91 -7.38 3.28
CA LYS A 136 5.17 -6.56 4.46
C LYS A 136 6.65 -6.55 4.79
N VAL A 137 7.22 -5.35 4.93
CA VAL A 137 8.60 -5.15 5.37
C VAL A 137 8.62 -5.32 6.89
N LYS A 138 9.51 -6.17 7.37
CA LYS A 138 9.64 -6.50 8.80
C LYS A 138 11.03 -6.18 9.29
N MET A 139 11.13 -5.82 10.56
CA MET A 139 12.43 -5.74 11.22
C MET A 139 12.93 -7.17 11.49
N PRO A 140 14.13 -7.55 11.03
CA PRO A 140 14.68 -8.86 11.34
C PRO A 140 15.10 -8.94 12.81
N ALA A 141 15.17 -10.15 13.36
CA ALA A 141 15.61 -10.37 14.74
C ALA A 141 17.09 -10.02 14.98
N ALA A 142 17.91 -10.09 13.92
CA ALA A 142 19.33 -9.74 13.95
C ALA A 142 19.75 -9.13 12.62
N TYR A 143 20.87 -8.40 12.62
CA TYR A 143 21.42 -7.82 11.40
C TYR A 143 21.86 -8.94 10.44
N PRO A 144 21.43 -8.91 9.15
CA PRO A 144 21.80 -9.93 8.19
C PRO A 144 23.33 -10.01 7.97
N LYS A 145 23.89 -11.21 8.03
CA LYS A 145 25.34 -11.42 7.89
C LYS A 145 25.83 -11.27 6.46
N ASP A 146 24.94 -11.46 5.50
CA ASP A 146 25.19 -11.39 4.05
C ASP A 146 24.94 -10.00 3.46
N LEU A 147 24.63 -9.02 4.31
CA LEU A 147 24.44 -7.64 3.85
C LEU A 147 25.78 -7.00 3.50
N VAL A 148 25.98 -6.75 2.23
CA VAL A 148 27.13 -5.98 1.71
C VAL A 148 26.88 -4.49 1.94
N ARG A 149 27.82 -3.82 2.59
CA ARG A 149 27.79 -2.37 2.82
C ARG A 149 28.52 -1.63 1.72
#